data_980c88585b26fe8d467815d17a7fb309
#
_entry.id   980c88585b26fe8d467815d17a7fb309
#
_cell.length_a   1.000
_cell.length_b   1.000
_cell.length_c   1.000
_cell.angle_alpha   90.00
_cell.angle_beta   90.00
_cell.angle_gamma   90.00
#
_symmetry.space_group_name_H-M   'P 1'
#
loop_
_entity.id
_entity.type
_entity.pdbx_description
1 polymer ?
#
loop_
_entity_poly.entity_id
_entity_poly.type
_entity_poly.pdbx_seq_one_letter_code
_entity_poly.pdbx_strand_id
1 'polypeptide(L)'
;MYTADFSRWGMNGTLHGSGTSRCRALLALAVPIGVLLFATPALAHHSRAMFDMGKNITYRGVVKDYRWQNPHSHIVITIGAGAADPSTVGTWTVEASDIKVMTAMGWTPKTYKRGDPITVVAHPNRDSSSPVLLFYAIKADGTRLYRATHRYPEEKE
;
A
#
# COMPACT_ATOMS: atom_id res chain seq x y z
N MET A 1 12.22 -96.41 -10.05
CA MET A 1 12.41 -96.46 -11.51
C MET A 1 11.77 -95.27 -12.15
N TYR A 2 12.47 -94.56 -12.93
CA TYR A 2 12.22 -93.27 -13.63
C TYR A 2 12.50 -91.98 -12.85
N THR A 3 13.66 -91.56 -13.09
CA THR A 3 14.20 -90.19 -12.95
C THR A 3 13.69 -89.31 -14.06
N ALA A 4 13.23 -88.12 -13.78
CA ALA A 4 13.08 -87.07 -14.79
C ALA A 4 13.72 -85.79 -14.25
N ASP A 5 14.81 -85.48 -14.87
CA ASP A 5 15.62 -84.27 -14.81
C ASP A 5 14.87 -83.13 -15.53
N PHE A 6 14.66 -81.98 -14.91
CA PHE A 6 14.20 -80.74 -15.51
C PHE A 6 15.08 -79.58 -15.13
N SER A 7 16.31 -79.68 -15.57
CA SER A 7 17.17 -78.51 -15.72
C SER A 7 16.85 -77.83 -17.03
N ARG A 8 16.44 -76.58 -16.98
CA ARG A 8 16.54 -75.54 -18.04
C ARG A 8 15.28 -74.74 -18.28
N TRP A 9 15.24 -73.61 -17.63
CA TRP A 9 14.74 -72.38 -18.31
C TRP A 9 15.25 -71.20 -17.53
N GLY A 10 16.40 -70.70 -18.00
CA GLY A 10 16.84 -69.35 -17.58
C GLY A 10 16.04 -68.31 -18.36
N MET A 11 15.51 -67.39 -17.64
CA MET A 11 15.10 -66.13 -18.24
C MET A 11 15.58 -64.99 -17.33
N ASN A 12 16.76 -64.48 -17.66
CA ASN A 12 17.23 -63.20 -17.17
C ASN A 12 16.41 -62.09 -17.85
N GLY A 13 15.44 -61.58 -17.15
CA GLY A 13 14.71 -60.37 -17.51
C GLY A 13 15.26 -59.20 -16.68
N THR A 14 16.30 -58.55 -17.11
CA THR A 14 16.76 -57.26 -16.55
C THR A 14 15.78 -56.19 -17.03
N LEU A 15 14.80 -55.87 -16.19
CA LEU A 15 14.00 -54.67 -16.39
C LEU A 15 14.82 -53.46 -16.01
N HIS A 16 15.37 -52.77 -17.00
CA HIS A 16 16.00 -51.45 -16.85
C HIS A 16 14.88 -50.44 -16.50
N GLY A 17 14.75 -50.12 -15.22
CA GLY A 17 13.89 -49.05 -14.71
C GLY A 17 14.48 -47.69 -15.03
N SER A 18 14.32 -47.18 -16.25
CA SER A 18 14.75 -45.82 -16.65
C SER A 18 13.64 -44.75 -16.50
N GLY A 19 12.50 -45.11 -15.90
CA GLY A 19 11.33 -44.25 -15.83
C GLY A 19 11.35 -43.24 -14.63
N THR A 20 12.01 -43.61 -13.53
CA THR A 20 11.91 -42.80 -12.28
C THR A 20 12.79 -41.56 -12.25
N SER A 21 13.88 -41.53 -13.00
CA SER A 21 14.80 -40.39 -13.02
C SER A 21 14.21 -39.15 -13.74
N ARG A 22 13.43 -39.39 -14.82
CA ARG A 22 12.83 -38.27 -15.57
C ARG A 22 11.69 -37.58 -14.81
N CYS A 23 10.88 -38.34 -14.07
CA CYS A 23 9.82 -37.77 -13.23
C CYS A 23 10.37 -36.98 -12.06
N ARG A 24 11.49 -37.41 -11.44
CA ARG A 24 12.16 -36.67 -10.37
C ARG A 24 12.78 -35.37 -10.86
N ALA A 25 13.37 -35.36 -12.05
CA ALA A 25 13.93 -34.15 -12.64
C ALA A 25 12.85 -33.10 -12.98
N LEU A 26 11.68 -33.54 -13.47
CA LEU A 26 10.56 -32.66 -13.77
C LEU A 26 9.92 -32.06 -12.51
N LEU A 27 9.82 -32.84 -11.43
CA LEU A 27 9.34 -32.35 -10.13
C LEU A 27 10.33 -31.36 -9.49
N ALA A 28 11.64 -31.59 -9.63
CA ALA A 28 12.66 -30.70 -9.11
C ALA A 28 12.71 -29.33 -9.83
N LEU A 29 12.28 -29.27 -11.10
CA LEU A 29 12.20 -28.00 -11.85
C LEU A 29 10.88 -27.27 -11.61
N ALA A 30 9.78 -27.98 -11.32
CA ALA A 30 8.46 -27.41 -11.12
C ALA A 30 8.36 -26.60 -9.80
N VAL A 31 9.09 -26.99 -8.76
CA VAL A 31 9.04 -26.31 -7.45
C VAL A 31 9.63 -24.88 -7.52
N PRO A 32 10.82 -24.63 -8.10
CA PRO A 32 11.36 -23.29 -8.19
C PRO A 32 10.55 -22.36 -9.11
N ILE A 33 9.94 -22.90 -10.19
CA ILE A 33 9.06 -22.11 -11.06
C ILE A 33 7.77 -21.73 -10.33
N GLY A 34 7.18 -22.63 -9.56
CA GLY A 34 6.00 -22.36 -8.74
C GLY A 34 6.25 -21.25 -7.71
N VAL A 35 7.40 -21.26 -7.04
CA VAL A 35 7.77 -20.22 -6.07
C VAL A 35 7.99 -18.86 -6.74
N LEU A 36 8.55 -18.81 -7.95
CA LEU A 36 8.69 -17.55 -8.70
C LEU A 36 7.34 -16.95 -9.13
N LEU A 37 6.37 -17.79 -9.47
CA LEU A 37 5.04 -17.31 -9.90
C LEU A 37 4.20 -16.75 -8.74
N PHE A 38 4.49 -17.13 -7.49
CA PHE A 38 3.85 -16.59 -6.29
C PHE A 38 4.61 -15.41 -5.66
N ALA A 39 5.77 -15.04 -6.19
CA ALA A 39 6.42 -13.78 -5.85
C ALA A 39 5.64 -12.62 -6.51
N THR A 40 4.41 -12.38 -6.05
CA THR A 40 3.75 -11.12 -6.33
C THR A 40 4.65 -10.03 -5.79
N PRO A 41 5.01 -8.99 -6.57
CA PRO A 41 5.68 -7.84 -6.02
C PRO A 41 4.76 -7.35 -4.90
N ALA A 42 5.22 -7.43 -3.65
CA ALA A 42 4.62 -6.69 -2.57
C ALA A 42 4.67 -5.24 -3.05
N LEU A 43 3.54 -4.73 -3.55
CA LEU A 43 3.35 -3.31 -3.82
C LEU A 43 3.71 -2.64 -2.51
N ALA A 44 4.93 -2.10 -2.47
CA ALA A 44 5.45 -1.43 -1.31
C ALA A 44 4.40 -0.40 -0.92
N HIS A 45 3.77 -0.60 0.24
CA HIS A 45 2.95 0.41 0.86
C HIS A 45 3.74 1.70 0.75
N HIS A 46 3.14 2.74 0.20
CA HIS A 46 3.77 4.03 -0.01
C HIS A 46 4.54 4.38 1.26
N SER A 47 5.86 4.20 1.19
CA SER A 47 6.73 4.43 2.32
C SER A 47 6.62 5.90 2.67
N ARG A 48 6.49 6.24 3.97
CA ARG A 48 6.61 7.63 4.42
C ARG A 48 7.89 8.30 3.92
N ALA A 49 8.83 7.53 3.42
CA ALA A 49 10.07 8.00 2.82
C ALA A 49 9.89 8.94 1.61
N MET A 50 8.76 8.85 0.91
CA MET A 50 8.46 9.78 -0.19
C MET A 50 8.10 11.19 0.30
N PHE A 51 7.67 11.35 1.56
CA PHE A 51 7.29 12.63 2.13
C PHE A 51 8.44 13.27 2.92
N ASP A 52 8.55 14.59 2.87
CA ASP A 52 9.48 15.35 3.70
C ASP A 52 8.83 15.61 5.07
N MET A 53 9.07 14.68 6.00
CA MET A 53 8.51 14.74 7.35
C MET A 53 9.06 15.91 8.21
N GLY A 54 10.12 16.58 7.76
CA GLY A 54 10.69 17.76 8.40
C GLY A 54 10.03 19.06 7.96
N LYS A 55 9.15 19.02 6.95
CA LYS A 55 8.45 20.20 6.43
C LYS A 55 6.95 20.10 6.62
N ASN A 56 6.35 21.24 6.93
CA ASN A 56 4.91 21.43 6.95
C ASN A 56 4.54 22.57 5.99
N ILE A 57 3.60 22.30 5.10
CA ILE A 57 3.03 23.31 4.19
C ILE A 57 1.54 23.43 4.51
N THR A 58 1.06 24.67 4.54
CA THR A 58 -0.36 24.96 4.78
C THR A 58 -1.08 25.17 3.45
N TYR A 59 -2.08 24.34 3.20
CA TYR A 59 -2.94 24.38 2.03
C TYR A 59 -4.32 24.91 2.43
N ARG A 60 -4.74 26.07 1.90
CA ARG A 60 -6.07 26.66 2.17
C ARG A 60 -6.89 26.65 0.90
N GLY A 61 -8.00 25.92 0.89
CA GLY A 61 -8.80 25.74 -0.30
C GLY A 61 -10.19 25.22 -0.01
N VAL A 62 -10.76 24.57 -1.02
CA VAL A 62 -12.11 24.02 -1.00
C VAL A 62 -12.05 22.54 -1.30
N VAL A 63 -12.80 21.74 -0.57
CA VAL A 63 -12.92 20.31 -0.78
C VAL A 63 -13.57 20.03 -2.13
N LYS A 64 -12.86 19.35 -3.02
CA LYS A 64 -13.37 18.85 -4.30
C LYS A 64 -13.97 17.47 -4.16
N ASP A 65 -13.32 16.60 -3.32
CA ASP A 65 -13.75 15.23 -3.08
C ASP A 65 -13.24 14.75 -1.71
N TYR A 66 -13.99 13.88 -1.02
CA TYR A 66 -13.59 13.25 0.21
C TYR A 66 -13.86 11.75 0.12
N ARG A 67 -12.80 10.94 0.08
CA ARG A 67 -12.86 9.49 -0.07
C ARG A 67 -12.56 8.82 1.25
N TRP A 68 -13.61 8.31 1.88
CA TRP A 68 -13.53 7.56 3.12
C TRP A 68 -13.37 6.08 2.81
N GLN A 69 -12.13 5.59 2.73
CA GLN A 69 -11.82 4.24 2.27
C GLN A 69 -10.52 3.70 2.87
N ASN A 70 -10.37 2.37 2.82
CA ASN A 70 -9.10 1.69 3.07
C ASN A 70 -8.35 1.45 1.74
N PRO A 71 -7.00 1.31 1.75
CA PRO A 71 -6.11 1.39 2.92
C PRO A 71 -5.88 2.82 3.42
N HIS A 72 -6.10 3.84 2.61
CA HIS A 72 -5.94 5.25 2.98
C HIS A 72 -7.15 6.07 2.52
N SER A 73 -7.65 6.92 3.42
CA SER A 73 -8.63 7.95 3.07
C SER A 73 -7.93 9.11 2.38
N HIS A 74 -8.63 9.82 1.50
CA HIS A 74 -8.06 10.95 0.74
C HIS A 74 -9.00 12.14 0.75
N ILE A 75 -8.41 13.33 0.82
CA ILE A 75 -9.14 14.59 0.62
C ILE A 75 -8.55 15.25 -0.63
N VAL A 76 -9.37 15.48 -1.64
CA VAL A 76 -8.96 16.26 -2.81
C VAL A 76 -9.39 17.69 -2.61
N ILE A 77 -8.47 18.62 -2.66
CA ILE A 77 -8.71 20.05 -2.45
C ILE A 77 -8.32 20.84 -3.70
N THR A 78 -9.01 21.95 -3.93
CA THR A 78 -8.67 22.92 -4.97
C THR A 78 -8.34 24.26 -4.32
N ILE A 79 -7.23 24.86 -4.75
CA ILE A 79 -6.71 26.13 -4.24
C ILE A 79 -6.64 27.10 -5.43
N GLY A 80 -7.33 28.22 -5.29
CA GLY A 80 -7.40 29.24 -6.33
C GLY A 80 -6.17 30.14 -6.41
N ALA A 81 -6.06 30.89 -7.49
CA ALA A 81 -4.93 31.78 -7.81
C ALA A 81 -4.69 32.92 -6.79
N GLY A 82 -5.66 33.21 -5.89
CA GLY A 82 -5.52 34.18 -4.81
C GLY A 82 -4.92 33.64 -3.52
N ALA A 83 -4.31 32.46 -3.54
CA ALA A 83 -3.69 31.88 -2.36
C ALA A 83 -2.52 32.72 -1.85
N ALA A 84 -2.37 32.77 -0.52
CA ALA A 84 -1.27 33.49 0.14
C ALA A 84 0.11 32.91 -0.24
N ASP A 85 0.17 31.61 -0.52
CA ASP A 85 1.34 30.94 -1.07
C ASP A 85 1.01 30.46 -2.50
N PRO A 86 1.54 31.15 -3.54
CA PRO A 86 1.31 30.77 -4.95
C PRO A 86 1.77 29.35 -5.30
N SER A 87 2.73 28.79 -4.57
CA SER A 87 3.21 27.40 -4.81
C SER A 87 2.17 26.35 -4.48
N THR A 88 1.14 26.70 -3.72
CA THR A 88 0.04 25.80 -3.35
C THR A 88 -1.14 25.85 -4.34
N VAL A 89 -1.13 26.75 -5.31
CA VAL A 89 -2.24 26.87 -6.28
C VAL A 89 -2.41 25.59 -7.10
N GLY A 90 -3.64 25.12 -7.23
CA GLY A 90 -3.96 23.93 -8.02
C GLY A 90 -4.85 22.93 -7.29
N THR A 91 -4.82 21.71 -7.77
CA THR A 91 -5.56 20.57 -7.16
C THR A 91 -4.58 19.64 -6.48
N TRP A 92 -4.82 19.37 -5.19
CA TRP A 92 -3.97 18.53 -4.35
C TRP A 92 -4.74 17.34 -3.82
N THR A 93 -4.12 16.18 -3.83
CA THR A 93 -4.59 15.00 -3.10
C THR A 93 -3.87 14.95 -1.76
N VAL A 94 -4.62 14.97 -0.69
CA VAL A 94 -4.14 14.86 0.69
C VAL A 94 -4.38 13.43 1.14
N GLU A 95 -3.31 12.67 1.33
CA GLU A 95 -3.39 11.30 1.83
C GLU A 95 -3.51 11.32 3.36
N ALA A 96 -4.49 10.60 3.87
CA ALA A 96 -4.73 10.44 5.30
C ALA A 96 -4.39 9.01 5.76
N SER A 97 -4.93 8.55 6.88
CA SER A 97 -4.77 7.19 7.39
C SER A 97 -5.94 6.28 6.94
N ASP A 98 -5.89 5.03 7.36
CA ASP A 98 -7.01 4.10 7.24
C ASP A 98 -8.21 4.53 8.08
N ILE A 99 -9.38 3.95 7.77
CA ILE A 99 -10.64 4.28 8.42
C ILE A 99 -10.60 4.09 9.94
N LYS A 100 -9.93 3.04 10.44
CA LYS A 100 -9.87 2.73 11.86
C LYS A 100 -9.14 3.83 12.62
N VAL A 101 -7.96 4.22 12.14
CA VAL A 101 -7.16 5.30 12.74
C VAL A 101 -7.89 6.63 12.64
N MET A 102 -8.44 6.96 11.47
CA MET A 102 -9.18 8.21 11.26
C MET A 102 -10.39 8.32 12.21
N THR A 103 -11.15 7.24 12.38
CA THR A 103 -12.30 7.21 13.30
C THR A 103 -11.84 7.46 14.75
N ALA A 104 -10.75 6.84 15.19
CA ALA A 104 -10.19 7.06 16.52
C ALA A 104 -9.74 8.51 16.75
N MET A 105 -9.42 9.24 15.67
CA MET A 105 -9.05 10.66 15.69
C MET A 105 -10.25 11.61 15.50
N GLY A 106 -11.48 11.09 15.56
CA GLY A 106 -12.70 11.89 15.46
C GLY A 106 -13.20 12.20 14.05
N TRP A 107 -12.57 11.60 13.03
CA TRP A 107 -13.04 11.70 11.66
C TRP A 107 -14.21 10.78 11.39
N THR A 108 -15.07 11.17 10.46
CA THR A 108 -16.24 10.40 10.02
C THR A 108 -16.38 10.48 8.50
N PRO A 109 -17.19 9.62 7.87
CA PRO A 109 -17.51 9.75 6.44
C PRO A 109 -18.17 11.08 6.07
N LYS A 110 -18.68 11.81 7.08
CA LYS A 110 -19.40 13.10 6.92
C LYS A 110 -18.59 14.30 7.38
N THR A 111 -17.29 14.10 7.71
CA THR A 111 -16.43 15.19 8.20
C THR A 111 -16.32 16.33 7.20
N TYR A 112 -16.24 16.01 5.92
CA TYR A 112 -16.23 16.97 4.82
C TYR A 112 -17.17 16.56 3.70
N LYS A 113 -17.68 17.54 2.98
CA LYS A 113 -18.40 17.39 1.71
C LYS A 113 -17.78 18.31 0.66
N ARG A 114 -18.09 18.06 -0.60
CA ARG A 114 -17.69 18.94 -1.70
C ARG A 114 -18.18 20.37 -1.44
N GLY A 115 -17.28 21.34 -1.62
CA GLY A 115 -17.55 22.76 -1.42
C GLY A 115 -17.20 23.29 -0.03
N ASP A 116 -16.91 22.42 0.94
CA ASP A 116 -16.53 22.89 2.26
C ASP A 116 -15.16 23.59 2.24
N PRO A 117 -15.00 24.72 2.92
CA PRO A 117 -13.69 25.33 3.12
C PRO A 117 -12.86 24.44 4.05
N ILE A 118 -11.57 24.35 3.75
CA ILE A 118 -10.65 23.54 4.53
C ILE A 118 -9.28 24.19 4.59
N THR A 119 -8.65 24.11 5.74
CA THR A 119 -7.19 24.34 5.89
C THR A 119 -6.53 23.00 6.23
N VAL A 120 -5.54 22.62 5.45
CA VAL A 120 -4.75 21.41 5.65
C VAL A 120 -3.32 21.81 5.94
N VAL A 121 -2.73 21.23 6.98
CA VAL A 121 -1.29 21.23 7.20
C VAL A 121 -0.80 19.83 6.86
N ALA A 122 0.17 19.73 5.95
CA ALA A 122 0.62 18.46 5.40
C ALA A 122 2.13 18.47 5.13
N HIS A 123 2.71 17.28 5.17
CA HIS A 123 4.09 17.05 4.73
C HIS A 123 4.09 16.93 3.19
N PRO A 124 4.89 17.76 2.50
CA PRO A 124 4.98 17.69 1.05
C PRO A 124 5.68 16.42 0.59
N ASN A 125 5.38 15.97 -0.62
CA ASN A 125 6.21 15.00 -1.29
C ASN A 125 7.60 15.63 -1.58
N ARG A 126 8.66 14.84 -1.54
CA ARG A 126 10.05 15.32 -1.75
C ARG A 126 10.28 15.88 -3.14
N ASP A 127 9.52 15.44 -4.13
CA ASP A 127 9.54 15.96 -5.49
C ASP A 127 8.54 17.12 -5.72
N SER A 128 7.91 17.60 -4.66
CA SER A 128 6.89 18.65 -4.67
C SER A 128 5.61 18.30 -5.45
N SER A 129 5.39 17.01 -5.74
CA SER A 129 4.18 16.52 -6.40
C SER A 129 3.08 16.16 -5.42
N SER A 130 1.88 15.91 -5.94
CA SER A 130 0.79 15.25 -5.22
C SER A 130 0.97 13.72 -5.26
N PRO A 131 0.64 12.96 -4.19
CA PRO A 131 -0.06 13.42 -2.98
C PRO A 131 0.84 14.10 -1.95
N VAL A 132 0.22 14.85 -1.04
CA VAL A 132 0.83 15.32 0.21
C VAL A 132 0.27 14.52 1.39
N LEU A 133 1.07 14.33 2.44
CA LEU A 133 0.65 13.53 3.59
C LEU A 133 0.03 14.42 4.67
N LEU A 134 -1.23 14.17 5.01
CA LEU A 134 -1.95 14.92 6.04
C LEU A 134 -1.18 14.88 7.37
N PHE A 135 -0.99 16.05 7.98
CA PHE A 135 -0.62 16.17 9.37
C PHE A 135 -1.87 16.42 10.22
N TYR A 136 -2.57 17.53 9.97
CA TYR A 136 -3.91 17.80 10.49
C TYR A 136 -4.71 18.67 9.52
N ALA A 137 -6.03 18.66 9.69
CA ALA A 137 -6.92 19.58 9.02
C ALA A 137 -7.64 20.45 10.05
N ILE A 138 -7.98 21.66 9.64
CA ILE A 138 -8.78 22.60 10.44
C ILE A 138 -10.12 22.77 9.75
N LYS A 139 -11.18 22.51 10.50
CA LYS A 139 -12.56 22.73 10.07
C LYS A 139 -12.91 24.22 10.13
N ALA A 140 -14.03 24.60 9.50
CA ALA A 140 -14.53 25.98 9.55
C ALA A 140 -14.80 26.50 10.98
N ASP A 141 -15.10 25.62 11.93
CA ASP A 141 -15.31 25.93 13.35
C ASP A 141 -14.01 26.03 14.17
N GLY A 142 -12.85 25.91 13.52
CA GLY A 142 -11.53 25.92 14.16
C GLY A 142 -11.07 24.57 14.73
N THR A 143 -11.91 23.54 14.72
CA THR A 143 -11.53 22.21 15.23
C THR A 143 -10.39 21.62 14.42
N ARG A 144 -9.33 21.17 15.10
CA ARG A 144 -8.20 20.45 14.49
C ARG A 144 -8.48 18.95 14.51
N LEU A 145 -8.34 18.29 13.38
CA LEU A 145 -8.44 16.85 13.22
C LEU A 145 -7.12 16.29 12.72
N TYR A 146 -6.45 15.52 13.56
CA TYR A 146 -5.14 14.94 13.25
C TYR A 146 -5.27 13.64 12.46
N ARG A 147 -4.23 13.32 11.67
CA ARG A 147 -4.17 12.06 10.89
C ARG A 147 -3.97 10.82 11.74
N ALA A 148 -3.22 10.94 12.85
CA ALA A 148 -2.84 9.82 13.71
C ALA A 148 -2.51 10.30 15.14
N THR A 149 -2.46 9.37 16.09
CA THR A 149 -2.20 9.59 17.53
C THR A 149 -0.74 9.95 17.87
N HIS A 150 0.06 10.45 16.95
CA HIS A 150 1.42 10.85 17.30
C HIS A 150 1.37 12.04 18.23
N ARG A 151 2.03 11.93 19.39
CA ARG A 151 2.43 13.09 20.17
C ARG A 151 3.44 13.88 19.35
N TYR A 152 2.94 14.87 18.62
CA TYR A 152 3.83 15.89 18.12
C TYR A 152 4.21 16.78 19.31
N PRO A 153 5.48 17.23 19.41
CA PRO A 153 5.82 18.27 20.36
C PRO A 153 4.84 19.43 20.12
N GLU A 154 4.20 19.88 21.18
CA GLU A 154 3.36 21.08 21.12
C GLU A 154 4.20 22.18 20.49
N GLU A 155 3.71 22.78 19.39
CA GLU A 155 4.29 24.00 18.87
C GLU A 155 4.29 24.98 20.04
N LYS A 156 5.47 25.33 20.52
CA LYS A 156 5.63 26.43 21.44
C LYS A 156 5.24 27.70 20.69
N GLU A 157 4.11 28.30 21.09
CA GLU A 157 3.69 29.63 20.69
C GLU A 157 4.79 30.65 20.98
#